data_f84cd63d8dfff7f5c29b3d6a52dc2bb7
#
_entry.id   f84cd63d8dfff7f5c29b3d6a52dc2bb7
#
_cell.length_a   1.000
_cell.length_b   1.000
_cell.length_c   1.000
_cell.angle_alpha   90.00
_cell.angle_beta   90.00
_cell.angle_gamma   90.00
#
_symmetry.space_group_name_H-M   'P 1'
#
loop_
_entity.id
_entity.type
_entity.pdbx_description
1 polymer ?
#
loop_
_entity_poly.entity_id
_entity_poly.type
_entity_poly.pdbx_seq_one_letter_code
_entity_poly.pdbx_strand_id
1 'polypeptide(L)'
;GEKPDANHLLRFLYELSPRTTSMLLATATPAQLRPVEAWDLLDVLSRSSESVLGGPWSLWRRPEKALGLVMGEIARPDDELEMWDWVRTPFPPRTEHVDFEILRRLLDTADDVVSAAGSDWEKLGPAGTSRVRQMFPRFLEQHNPFIRHIVRRSRKYLEETRDPETGEPFLAPIAVELYGERDDDAIRLPPYLREAYALAEEFCQKLGAR
;
A
#
# COMPACT_ATOMS: atom_id res chain seq x y z
N GLY A 1 -13.37 16.69 -9.71
CA GLY A 1 -12.07 17.36 -9.59
C GLY A 1 -11.12 16.76 -10.58
N GLU A 2 -10.40 17.58 -11.34
CA GLU A 2 -9.33 17.13 -12.24
C GLU A 2 -8.31 16.34 -11.42
N LYS A 3 -7.94 15.15 -11.91
CA LYS A 3 -6.79 14.42 -11.34
C LYS A 3 -5.56 15.32 -11.52
N PRO A 4 -4.78 15.55 -10.44
CA PRO A 4 -3.51 16.26 -10.61
C PRO A 4 -2.67 15.50 -11.64
N ASP A 5 -2.06 16.22 -12.58
CA ASP A 5 -1.19 15.64 -13.59
C ASP A 5 -0.15 14.76 -12.92
N ALA A 6 -0.06 13.50 -13.38
CA ALA A 6 0.94 12.57 -12.88
C ALA A 6 2.32 13.22 -13.05
N ASN A 7 3.13 13.21 -11.99
CA ASN A 7 4.50 13.71 -12.07
C ASN A 7 5.31 12.91 -13.10
N HIS A 8 6.40 13.49 -13.59
CA HIS A 8 7.21 12.87 -14.66
C HIS A 8 7.69 11.45 -14.32
N LEU A 9 7.99 11.17 -13.05
CA LEU A 9 8.40 9.84 -12.60
C LEU A 9 7.24 8.83 -12.72
N LEU A 10 6.05 9.19 -12.27
CA LEU A 10 4.88 8.31 -12.34
C LEU A 10 4.51 8.01 -13.80
N ARG A 11 4.57 9.01 -14.69
CA ARG A 11 4.35 8.81 -16.14
C ARG A 11 5.39 7.85 -16.73
N PHE A 12 6.66 8.04 -16.40
CA PHE A 12 7.72 7.13 -16.82
C PHE A 12 7.48 5.70 -16.34
N LEU A 13 7.07 5.50 -15.08
CA LEU A 13 6.76 4.19 -14.53
C LEU A 13 5.56 3.53 -15.23
N TYR A 14 4.54 4.29 -15.61
CA TYR A 14 3.40 3.78 -16.39
C TYR A 14 3.81 3.29 -17.79
N GLU A 15 4.78 3.93 -18.42
CA GLU A 15 5.30 3.52 -19.73
C GLU A 15 6.27 2.33 -19.60
N LEU A 16 7.01 2.25 -18.50
CA LEU A 16 7.99 1.20 -18.26
C LEU A 16 7.31 -0.13 -17.87
N SER A 17 6.31 -0.09 -17.00
CA SER A 17 5.69 -1.28 -16.42
C SER A 17 5.23 -2.30 -17.47
N PRO A 18 4.51 -1.95 -18.56
CA PRO A 18 4.09 -2.93 -19.56
C PRO A 18 5.25 -3.55 -20.38
N ARG A 19 6.45 -3.00 -20.23
CA ARG A 19 7.67 -3.45 -20.96
C ARG A 19 8.57 -4.32 -20.09
N THR A 20 8.18 -4.60 -18.84
CA THR A 20 8.95 -5.38 -17.89
C THR A 20 8.24 -6.69 -17.58
N THR A 21 9.01 -7.77 -17.42
CA THR A 21 8.49 -9.08 -17.00
C THR A 21 8.11 -9.09 -15.52
N SER A 22 8.86 -8.35 -14.70
CA SER A 22 8.61 -8.17 -13.28
C SER A 22 9.08 -6.80 -12.83
N MET A 23 8.40 -6.24 -11.82
CA MET A 23 8.72 -4.92 -11.29
C MET A 23 8.64 -4.93 -9.76
N LEU A 24 9.68 -4.39 -9.12
CA LEU A 24 9.70 -4.12 -7.69
C LEU A 24 9.91 -2.62 -7.49
N LEU A 25 8.99 -1.99 -6.78
CA LEU A 25 9.09 -0.58 -6.41
C LEU A 25 9.53 -0.47 -4.94
N ALA A 26 10.66 0.17 -4.70
CA ALA A 26 11.19 0.38 -3.35
C ALA A 26 11.22 1.87 -3.01
N THR A 27 10.80 2.23 -1.80
CA THR A 27 10.86 3.60 -1.27
C THR A 27 11.36 3.62 0.17
N ALA A 28 12.20 4.59 0.48
CA ALA A 28 12.70 4.80 1.84
C ALA A 28 11.69 5.53 2.76
N THR A 29 10.66 6.15 2.20
CA THR A 29 9.71 7.02 2.92
C THR A 29 8.26 6.58 2.77
N PRO A 30 7.92 5.31 3.07
CA PRO A 30 6.54 4.82 2.90
C PRO A 30 5.55 5.50 3.85
N ALA A 31 6.03 6.10 4.94
CA ALA A 31 5.19 6.75 5.95
C ALA A 31 4.69 8.14 5.56
N GLN A 32 5.25 8.75 4.52
CA GLN A 32 4.84 10.05 3.99
C GLN A 32 3.84 9.93 2.85
N LEU A 33 3.65 8.73 2.32
CA LEU A 33 2.70 8.48 1.24
C LEU A 33 1.27 8.70 1.75
N ARG A 34 0.55 9.56 1.07
CA ARG A 34 -0.91 9.58 1.21
C ARG A 34 -1.46 8.24 0.69
N PRO A 35 -2.59 7.76 1.19
CA PRO A 35 -3.19 6.49 0.74
C PRO A 35 -3.32 6.38 -0.78
N VAL A 36 -3.62 7.51 -1.45
CA VAL A 36 -3.72 7.56 -2.92
C VAL A 36 -2.38 7.27 -3.60
N GLU A 37 -1.26 7.67 -3.03
CA GLU A 37 0.08 7.40 -3.59
C GLU A 37 0.42 5.90 -3.53
N ALA A 38 -0.02 5.21 -2.47
CA ALA A 38 0.09 3.76 -2.40
C ALA A 38 -0.76 3.07 -3.48
N TRP A 39 -1.95 3.59 -3.76
CA TRP A 39 -2.78 3.10 -4.86
C TRP A 39 -2.13 3.38 -6.22
N ASP A 40 -1.53 4.55 -6.44
CA ASP A 40 -0.81 4.88 -7.68
C ASP A 40 0.33 3.88 -7.96
N LEU A 41 1.07 3.46 -6.92
CA LEU A 41 2.10 2.43 -7.06
C LEU A 41 1.52 1.07 -7.46
N LEU A 42 0.39 0.68 -6.87
CA LEU A 42 -0.32 -0.54 -7.28
C LEU A 42 -0.85 -0.43 -8.72
N ASP A 43 -1.34 0.73 -9.14
CA ASP A 43 -1.80 0.95 -10.52
C ASP A 43 -0.62 0.83 -11.51
N VAL A 44 0.56 1.34 -11.18
CA VAL A 44 1.79 1.11 -11.97
C VAL A 44 2.06 -0.38 -12.13
N LEU A 45 2.09 -1.14 -11.04
CA LEU A 45 2.33 -2.59 -11.07
C LEU A 45 1.25 -3.33 -11.85
N SER A 46 0.01 -2.85 -11.80
CA SER A 46 -1.14 -3.46 -12.48
C SER A 46 -1.14 -3.30 -14.00
N ARG A 47 -0.26 -2.45 -14.55
CA ARG A 47 -0.15 -2.24 -16.01
C ARG A 47 0.43 -3.44 -16.73
N SER A 48 1.25 -4.22 -16.06
CA SER A 48 1.84 -5.45 -16.60
C SER A 48 1.11 -6.72 -16.16
N SER A 49 0.27 -6.64 -15.11
CA SER A 49 -0.40 -7.83 -14.55
C SER A 49 -1.73 -7.51 -13.90
N GLU A 50 -2.77 -8.20 -14.35
CA GLU A 50 -4.08 -8.13 -13.69
C GLU A 50 -4.10 -8.74 -12.29
N SER A 51 -3.06 -9.48 -11.88
CA SER A 51 -2.97 -10.07 -10.53
C SER A 51 -2.88 -9.03 -9.42
N VAL A 52 -2.54 -7.77 -9.75
CA VAL A 52 -2.38 -6.70 -8.76
C VAL A 52 -3.72 -6.06 -8.40
N LEU A 53 -4.40 -5.43 -9.37
CA LEU A 53 -5.68 -4.73 -9.15
C LEU A 53 -6.87 -5.38 -9.88
N GLY A 54 -6.66 -6.55 -10.46
CA GLY A 54 -7.70 -7.25 -11.23
C GLY A 54 -7.83 -6.73 -12.67
N GLY A 55 -8.82 -7.29 -13.38
CA GLY A 55 -9.16 -6.90 -14.74
C GLY A 55 -9.77 -5.48 -14.85
N PRO A 56 -10.11 -5.04 -16.07
CA PRO A 56 -10.58 -3.67 -16.31
C PRO A 56 -11.84 -3.27 -15.52
N TRP A 57 -12.67 -4.22 -15.15
CA TRP A 57 -13.92 -4.02 -14.41
C TRP A 57 -13.77 -4.13 -12.88
N SER A 58 -12.56 -4.39 -12.39
CA SER A 58 -12.29 -4.54 -10.96
C SER A 58 -12.62 -3.26 -10.20
N LEU A 59 -13.25 -3.42 -9.04
CA LEU A 59 -13.52 -2.31 -8.11
C LEU A 59 -12.23 -1.74 -7.52
N TRP A 60 -11.17 -2.55 -7.43
CA TRP A 60 -9.84 -2.13 -6.94
C TRP A 60 -9.15 -1.12 -7.87
N ARG A 61 -9.55 -1.04 -9.15
CA ARG A 61 -9.06 -0.03 -10.10
C ARG A 61 -9.70 1.35 -9.92
N ARG A 62 -10.64 1.48 -8.99
CA ARG A 62 -11.30 2.74 -8.65
C ARG A 62 -10.75 3.25 -7.33
N PRO A 63 -9.81 4.21 -7.34
CA PRO A 63 -9.08 4.62 -6.13
C PRO A 63 -10.02 5.05 -5.00
N GLU A 64 -11.07 5.83 -5.29
CA GLU A 64 -12.01 6.31 -4.28
C GLU A 64 -12.73 5.14 -3.58
N LYS A 65 -13.14 4.11 -4.33
CA LYS A 65 -13.81 2.93 -3.78
C LYS A 65 -12.83 2.04 -3.02
N ALA A 66 -11.68 1.75 -3.61
CA ALA A 66 -10.66 0.87 -3.03
C ALA A 66 -10.13 1.43 -1.71
N LEU A 67 -9.73 2.70 -1.72
CA LEU A 67 -9.23 3.39 -0.53
C LEU A 67 -10.32 3.56 0.52
N GLY A 68 -11.51 4.01 0.11
CA GLY A 68 -12.64 4.19 1.02
C GLY A 68 -13.00 2.90 1.76
N LEU A 69 -12.97 1.74 1.07
CA LEU A 69 -13.25 0.45 1.68
C LEU A 69 -12.13 0.00 2.63
N VAL A 70 -10.86 0.11 2.21
CA VAL A 70 -9.71 -0.33 3.01
C VAL A 70 -9.51 0.56 4.24
N MET A 71 -9.77 1.86 4.12
CA MET A 71 -9.66 2.83 5.22
C MET A 71 -10.89 2.84 6.14
N GLY A 72 -11.97 2.13 5.77
CA GLY A 72 -13.21 2.12 6.53
C GLY A 72 -14.04 3.41 6.40
N GLU A 73 -13.75 4.24 5.40
CA GLU A 73 -14.53 5.44 5.07
C GLU A 73 -15.85 5.09 4.35
N ILE A 74 -15.85 3.95 3.67
CA ILE A 74 -17.04 3.37 3.05
C ILE A 74 -17.41 2.12 3.85
N ALA A 75 -18.69 1.97 4.16
CA ALA A 75 -19.20 0.79 4.83
C ALA A 75 -18.88 -0.49 4.02
N ARG A 76 -18.63 -1.57 4.74
CA ARG A 76 -18.48 -2.90 4.11
C ARG A 76 -19.80 -3.25 3.42
N PRO A 77 -19.75 -3.85 2.22
CA PRO A 77 -20.97 -4.30 1.56
C PRO A 77 -21.72 -5.32 2.42
N ASP A 78 -23.03 -5.21 2.46
CA ASP A 78 -23.93 -6.17 3.13
C ASP A 78 -24.42 -7.26 2.17
N ASP A 79 -24.38 -6.98 0.87
CA ASP A 79 -24.78 -7.89 -0.20
C ASP A 79 -23.64 -8.81 -0.62
N GLU A 80 -23.92 -10.11 -0.68
CA GLU A 80 -22.93 -11.13 -1.03
C GLU A 80 -22.42 -11.01 -2.47
N LEU A 81 -23.25 -10.54 -3.39
CA LEU A 81 -22.84 -10.32 -4.78
C LEU A 81 -21.85 -9.18 -4.90
N GLU A 82 -22.06 -8.09 -4.14
CA GLU A 82 -21.11 -7.00 -4.05
C GLU A 82 -19.80 -7.46 -3.38
N MET A 83 -19.86 -8.27 -2.31
CA MET A 83 -18.69 -8.90 -1.72
C MET A 83 -17.91 -9.73 -2.74
N TRP A 84 -18.63 -10.51 -3.56
CA TRP A 84 -18.03 -11.29 -4.62
C TRP A 84 -17.31 -10.42 -5.64
N ASP A 85 -17.86 -9.30 -6.04
CA ASP A 85 -17.22 -8.36 -6.97
C ASP A 85 -15.87 -7.85 -6.47
N TRP A 86 -15.69 -7.74 -5.16
CA TRP A 86 -14.40 -7.40 -4.56
C TRP A 86 -13.43 -8.58 -4.52
N VAL A 87 -13.90 -9.79 -4.29
CA VAL A 87 -13.07 -11.00 -4.13
C VAL A 87 -12.64 -11.59 -5.47
N ARG A 88 -13.52 -11.60 -6.47
CA ARG A 88 -13.32 -12.32 -7.74
C ARG A 88 -12.26 -11.72 -8.66
N THR A 89 -11.86 -10.47 -8.46
CA THR A 89 -10.93 -9.78 -9.36
C THR A 89 -10.14 -8.67 -8.65
N PRO A 90 -8.85 -8.90 -8.32
CA PRO A 90 -8.07 -10.11 -8.58
C PRO A 90 -8.47 -11.25 -7.64
N PHE A 91 -8.65 -12.46 -8.22
CA PHE A 91 -9.04 -13.64 -7.48
C PHE A 91 -7.80 -14.27 -6.83
N PRO A 92 -7.70 -14.32 -5.49
CA PRO A 92 -6.53 -14.85 -4.82
C PRO A 92 -6.25 -16.31 -5.17
N PRO A 93 -4.97 -16.74 -5.23
CA PRO A 93 -4.59 -18.11 -5.49
C PRO A 93 -5.02 -19.02 -4.32
N ARG A 94 -5.21 -20.30 -4.59
CA ARG A 94 -5.64 -21.31 -3.57
C ARG A 94 -4.64 -21.44 -2.43
N THR A 95 -3.37 -21.16 -2.68
CA THR A 95 -2.29 -21.27 -1.69
C THR A 95 -2.35 -20.23 -0.58
N GLU A 96 -3.07 -19.12 -0.78
CA GLU A 96 -3.15 -18.06 0.22
C GLU A 96 -4.06 -18.43 1.40
N HIS A 97 -5.17 -19.09 1.16
CA HIS A 97 -6.09 -19.52 2.20
C HIS A 97 -7.06 -20.60 1.71
N VAL A 98 -7.49 -21.47 2.64
CA VAL A 98 -8.42 -22.59 2.35
C VAL A 98 -9.75 -22.11 1.73
N ASP A 99 -10.23 -20.94 2.07
CA ASP A 99 -11.47 -20.39 1.48
C ASP A 99 -11.32 -20.18 -0.02
N PHE A 100 -10.17 -19.67 -0.48
CA PHE A 100 -9.90 -19.49 -1.92
C PHE A 100 -9.73 -20.84 -2.63
N GLU A 101 -9.11 -21.82 -1.99
CA GLU A 101 -9.05 -23.18 -2.51
C GLU A 101 -10.45 -23.75 -2.75
N ILE A 102 -11.36 -23.59 -1.77
CA ILE A 102 -12.73 -24.09 -1.88
C ILE A 102 -13.50 -23.35 -2.98
N LEU A 103 -13.43 -22.00 -3.02
CA LEU A 103 -14.11 -21.23 -4.06
C LEU A 103 -13.60 -21.60 -5.46
N ARG A 104 -12.28 -21.75 -5.64
CA ARG A 104 -11.70 -22.17 -6.92
C ARG A 104 -12.12 -23.56 -7.33
N ARG A 105 -12.25 -24.47 -6.38
CA ARG A 105 -12.76 -25.83 -6.63
C ARG A 105 -14.24 -25.81 -7.03
N LEU A 106 -15.08 -25.00 -6.37
CA LEU A 106 -16.50 -24.85 -6.73
C LEU A 106 -16.68 -24.28 -8.14
N LEU A 107 -15.78 -23.40 -8.56
CA LEU A 107 -15.80 -22.77 -9.89
C LEU A 107 -15.06 -23.56 -10.96
N ASP A 108 -14.43 -24.67 -10.59
CA ASP A 108 -13.52 -25.42 -11.48
C ASP A 108 -12.47 -24.51 -12.14
N THR A 109 -11.84 -23.65 -11.32
CA THR A 109 -10.95 -22.59 -11.81
C THR A 109 -9.51 -22.89 -11.46
N ALA A 110 -8.61 -22.86 -12.45
CA ALA A 110 -7.18 -23.04 -12.28
C ALA A 110 -6.52 -21.86 -11.53
N ASP A 111 -5.30 -22.07 -11.01
CA ASP A 111 -4.60 -21.06 -10.20
C ASP A 111 -4.10 -19.86 -11.01
N ASP A 112 -3.86 -20.05 -12.31
CA ASP A 112 -3.45 -19.00 -13.25
C ASP A 112 -4.58 -18.05 -13.65
N VAL A 113 -5.83 -18.41 -13.35
CA VAL A 113 -6.99 -17.53 -13.58
C VAL A 113 -6.98 -16.41 -12.55
N VAL A 114 -6.70 -15.20 -13.02
CA VAL A 114 -6.55 -14.02 -12.17
C VAL A 114 -7.89 -13.36 -11.85
N SER A 115 -8.91 -13.58 -12.68
CA SER A 115 -10.23 -12.98 -12.50
C SER A 115 -11.31 -13.98 -12.82
N ALA A 116 -12.22 -14.22 -11.88
CA ALA A 116 -13.44 -14.99 -12.12
C ALA A 116 -14.50 -14.09 -12.77
N ALA A 117 -15.39 -14.68 -13.59
CA ALA A 117 -16.47 -13.94 -14.21
C ALA A 117 -17.54 -13.53 -13.17
N GLY A 118 -18.24 -12.43 -13.41
CA GLY A 118 -19.38 -12.04 -12.56
C GLY A 118 -20.48 -13.10 -12.52
N SER A 119 -20.75 -13.75 -13.68
CA SER A 119 -21.70 -14.84 -13.81
C SER A 119 -21.32 -16.11 -13.04
N ASP A 120 -20.07 -16.25 -12.61
CA ASP A 120 -19.65 -17.39 -11.80
C ASP A 120 -20.27 -17.38 -10.40
N TRP A 121 -20.87 -16.27 -9.99
CA TRP A 121 -21.69 -16.19 -8.78
C TRP A 121 -22.76 -17.26 -8.71
N GLU A 122 -23.46 -17.52 -9.83
CA GLU A 122 -24.51 -18.53 -9.90
C GLU A 122 -23.96 -19.96 -9.70
N LYS A 123 -22.71 -20.20 -10.13
CA LYS A 123 -22.04 -21.50 -9.96
C LYS A 123 -21.63 -21.79 -8.52
N LEU A 124 -21.44 -20.77 -7.69
CA LEU A 124 -21.03 -20.93 -6.30
C LEU A 124 -22.12 -21.65 -5.46
N GLY A 125 -23.38 -21.46 -5.80
CA GLY A 125 -24.52 -22.00 -5.05
C GLY A 125 -24.57 -21.48 -3.61
N PRO A 126 -25.54 -21.93 -2.79
CA PRO A 126 -25.74 -21.41 -1.43
C PRO A 126 -24.53 -21.59 -0.50
N ALA A 127 -23.78 -22.68 -0.67
CA ALA A 127 -22.60 -22.93 0.16
C ALA A 127 -21.44 -21.98 -0.16
N GLY A 128 -21.21 -21.70 -1.46
CA GLY A 128 -20.17 -20.79 -1.89
C GLY A 128 -20.49 -19.33 -1.55
N THR A 129 -21.74 -18.90 -1.74
CA THR A 129 -22.17 -17.54 -1.40
C THR A 129 -22.08 -17.26 0.11
N SER A 130 -22.54 -18.22 0.94
CA SER A 130 -22.36 -18.14 2.39
C SER A 130 -20.87 -18.05 2.79
N ARG A 131 -20.00 -18.77 2.09
CA ARG A 131 -18.55 -18.72 2.33
C ARG A 131 -17.98 -17.35 1.97
N VAL A 132 -18.35 -16.76 0.82
CA VAL A 132 -17.94 -15.40 0.45
C VAL A 132 -18.27 -14.42 1.57
N ARG A 133 -19.50 -14.47 2.09
CA ARG A 133 -19.93 -13.62 3.20
C ARG A 133 -19.07 -13.81 4.45
N GLN A 134 -18.85 -15.07 4.85
CA GLN A 134 -18.10 -15.38 6.08
C GLN A 134 -16.62 -14.98 5.99
N MET A 135 -16.00 -15.16 4.81
CA MET A 135 -14.59 -14.86 4.63
C MET A 135 -14.29 -13.39 4.33
N PHE A 136 -15.27 -12.62 3.87
CA PHE A 136 -15.06 -11.26 3.38
C PHE A 136 -14.35 -10.32 4.38
N PRO A 137 -14.66 -10.33 5.70
CA PRO A 137 -13.91 -9.54 6.68
C PRO A 137 -12.42 -9.88 6.69
N ARG A 138 -12.07 -11.17 6.68
CA ARG A 138 -10.68 -11.63 6.62
C ARG A 138 -10.02 -11.26 5.30
N PHE A 139 -10.74 -11.40 4.19
CA PHE A 139 -10.24 -10.98 2.88
C PHE A 139 -9.81 -9.51 2.90
N LEU A 140 -10.63 -8.62 3.47
CA LEU A 140 -10.29 -7.20 3.59
C LEU A 140 -9.09 -6.95 4.51
N GLU A 141 -8.92 -7.73 5.55
CA GLU A 141 -7.85 -7.52 6.54
C GLU A 141 -6.51 -8.13 6.11
N GLN A 142 -6.53 -9.22 5.33
CA GLN A 142 -5.33 -10.04 5.10
C GLN A 142 -5.03 -10.33 3.63
N HIS A 143 -5.99 -10.20 2.72
CA HIS A 143 -5.86 -10.68 1.34
C HIS A 143 -6.26 -9.65 0.27
N ASN A 144 -6.54 -8.41 0.67
CA ASN A 144 -6.80 -7.37 -0.30
C ASN A 144 -5.52 -6.99 -1.07
N PRO A 145 -5.62 -6.37 -2.26
CA PRO A 145 -4.47 -6.01 -3.08
C PRO A 145 -3.38 -5.21 -2.39
N PHE A 146 -3.73 -4.32 -1.46
CA PHE A 146 -2.73 -3.53 -0.72
C PHE A 146 -1.88 -4.42 0.18
N ILE A 147 -2.51 -5.36 0.91
CA ILE A 147 -1.78 -6.28 1.80
C ILE A 147 -0.95 -7.28 0.99
N ARG A 148 -1.46 -7.74 -0.16
CA ARG A 148 -0.77 -8.73 -1.00
C ARG A 148 0.47 -8.18 -1.70
N HIS A 149 0.47 -6.90 -2.05
CA HIS A 149 1.51 -6.32 -2.92
C HIS A 149 2.35 -5.23 -2.25
N ILE A 150 1.97 -4.76 -1.05
CA ILE A 150 2.75 -3.77 -0.31
C ILE A 150 3.39 -4.41 0.91
N VAL A 151 4.70 -4.52 0.89
CA VAL A 151 5.47 -5.00 2.05
C VAL A 151 6.01 -3.80 2.80
N ARG A 152 5.52 -3.58 4.02
CA ARG A 152 6.02 -2.55 4.93
C ARG A 152 6.78 -3.20 6.08
N ARG A 153 8.03 -2.79 6.26
CA ARG A 153 8.82 -3.17 7.44
C ARG A 153 9.06 -1.92 8.28
N SER A 154 8.59 -1.92 9.52
CA SER A 154 8.92 -0.86 10.46
C SER A 154 10.37 -1.02 10.93
N ARG A 155 11.00 0.09 11.31
CA ARG A 155 12.33 0.07 11.91
C ARG A 155 12.38 -0.87 13.13
N LYS A 156 11.39 -0.77 14.01
CA LYS A 156 11.25 -1.64 15.17
C LYS A 156 11.24 -3.13 14.78
N TYR A 157 10.48 -3.50 13.73
CA TYR A 157 10.44 -4.86 13.22
C TYR A 157 11.84 -5.33 12.76
N LEU A 158 12.59 -4.48 12.06
CA LEU A 158 13.93 -4.82 11.56
C LEU A 158 14.98 -4.92 12.68
N GLU A 159 14.83 -4.15 13.76
CA GLU A 159 15.70 -4.19 14.94
C GLU A 159 15.39 -5.41 15.84
N GLU A 160 14.15 -5.84 15.90
CA GLU A 160 13.71 -6.97 16.74
C GLU A 160 13.80 -8.33 16.02
N THR A 161 13.66 -8.34 14.69
CA THR A 161 13.68 -9.58 13.90
C THR A 161 15.11 -9.96 13.56
N ARG A 162 15.47 -11.21 13.86
CA ARG A 162 16.81 -11.76 13.57
C ARG A 162 16.82 -12.51 12.25
N ASP A 163 17.89 -12.36 11.53
CA ASP A 163 18.20 -13.15 10.36
C ASP A 163 18.36 -14.62 10.77
N PRO A 164 17.62 -15.56 10.18
CA PRO A 164 17.68 -16.97 10.53
C PRO A 164 19.05 -17.62 10.20
N GLU A 165 19.84 -17.05 9.29
CA GLU A 165 21.15 -17.60 8.91
C GLU A 165 22.27 -17.05 9.79
N THR A 166 22.26 -15.76 10.11
CA THR A 166 23.33 -15.10 10.87
C THR A 166 23.02 -14.94 12.36
N GLY A 167 21.73 -14.96 12.75
CA GLY A 167 21.28 -14.69 14.10
C GLY A 167 21.32 -13.21 14.52
N GLU A 168 21.83 -12.34 13.65
CA GLU A 168 21.91 -10.90 13.88
C GLU A 168 20.58 -10.20 13.53
N PRO A 169 20.27 -9.06 14.14
CA PRO A 169 19.11 -8.28 13.75
C PRO A 169 19.27 -7.76 12.31
N PHE A 170 18.18 -7.69 11.54
CA PHE A 170 18.23 -7.14 10.18
C PHE A 170 18.68 -5.67 10.14
N LEU A 171 18.46 -4.94 11.23
CA LEU A 171 18.94 -3.57 11.39
C LEU A 171 19.57 -3.43 12.77
N ALA A 172 20.84 -3.02 12.81
CA ALA A 172 21.49 -2.71 14.08
C ALA A 172 20.83 -1.48 14.74
N PRO A 173 20.66 -1.49 16.08
CA PRO A 173 20.18 -0.31 16.79
C PRO A 173 21.12 0.88 16.51
N ILE A 174 20.54 2.00 16.10
CA ILE A 174 21.30 3.24 15.91
C ILE A 174 21.01 4.14 17.09
N ALA A 175 22.03 4.40 17.89
CA ALA A 175 21.99 5.47 18.87
C ALA A 175 22.22 6.80 18.16
N VAL A 176 21.25 7.71 18.22
CA VAL A 176 21.40 9.07 17.72
C VAL A 176 21.83 9.93 18.88
N GLU A 177 23.06 10.44 18.83
CA GLU A 177 23.51 11.47 19.73
C GLU A 177 23.35 12.84 19.05
N LEU A 178 22.57 13.71 19.66
CA LEU A 178 22.42 15.07 19.21
C LEU A 178 23.48 15.94 19.91
N TYR A 179 24.41 16.43 19.12
CA TYR A 179 25.39 17.39 19.63
C TYR A 179 24.79 18.79 19.61
N GLY A 180 24.97 19.53 20.70
CA GLY A 180 24.52 20.93 20.82
C GLY A 180 23.19 21.11 21.56
N GLU A 181 22.54 20.07 22.06
CA GLU A 181 21.35 20.18 22.93
C GLU A 181 21.70 20.60 24.38
N ARG A 182 22.94 20.33 24.81
CA ARG A 182 23.42 20.75 26.15
C ARG A 182 24.19 22.05 26.01
N ASP A 183 24.05 22.93 26.97
CA ASP A 183 24.78 24.24 27.00
C ASP A 183 26.30 24.09 26.84
N ASP A 184 26.87 22.96 27.29
CA ASP A 184 28.30 22.67 27.19
C ASP A 184 28.73 22.25 25.78
N ASP A 185 27.83 21.69 24.99
CA ASP A 185 28.08 21.21 23.63
C ASP A 185 27.48 22.15 22.57
N ALA A 186 26.83 23.22 22.99
CA ALA A 186 26.18 24.17 22.08
C ALA A 186 27.21 24.84 21.16
N ILE A 187 27.01 24.75 19.86
CA ILE A 187 27.80 25.47 18.88
C ILE A 187 27.53 26.97 19.07
N ARG A 188 28.47 27.66 19.67
CA ARG A 188 28.37 29.12 19.87
C ARG A 188 28.68 29.82 18.55
N LEU A 189 27.68 30.47 17.99
CA LEU A 189 27.84 31.28 16.81
C LEU A 189 28.81 32.44 17.13
N PRO A 190 29.78 32.73 16.23
CA PRO A 190 30.58 33.94 16.30
C PRO A 190 29.69 35.18 16.41
N PRO A 191 30.15 36.27 17.06
CA PRO A 191 29.33 37.47 17.29
C PRO A 191 28.63 37.99 16.04
N TYR A 192 29.34 38.03 14.92
CA TYR A 192 28.80 38.54 13.64
C TYR A 192 27.68 37.67 13.05
N LEU A 193 27.74 36.35 13.23
CA LEU A 193 26.67 35.45 12.82
C LEU A 193 25.47 35.57 13.74
N ARG A 194 25.68 35.75 15.03
CA ARG A 194 24.60 35.96 16.01
C ARG A 194 23.82 37.23 15.69
N GLU A 195 24.52 38.32 15.35
CA GLU A 195 23.90 39.55 14.93
C GLU A 195 23.13 39.41 13.61
N ALA A 196 23.70 38.68 12.64
CA ALA A 196 23.02 38.40 11.36
C ALA A 196 21.74 37.58 11.55
N TYR A 197 21.77 36.56 12.44
CA TYR A 197 20.57 35.80 12.76
C TYR A 197 19.50 36.62 13.46
N ALA A 198 19.88 37.46 14.42
CA ALA A 198 18.95 38.37 15.11
C ALA A 198 18.27 39.35 14.15
N LEU A 199 19.03 39.91 13.21
CA LEU A 199 18.50 40.79 12.17
C LEU A 199 17.57 40.07 11.21
N ALA A 200 17.90 38.82 10.83
CA ALA A 200 17.05 38.00 9.98
C ALA A 200 15.73 37.63 10.67
N GLU A 201 15.79 37.30 11.96
CA GLU A 201 14.60 37.01 12.76
C GLU A 201 13.68 38.23 12.90
N GLU A 202 14.25 39.40 13.20
CA GLU A 202 13.53 40.67 13.26
C GLU A 202 12.87 41.00 11.91
N PHE A 203 13.59 40.79 10.80
CA PHE A 203 13.05 40.97 9.45
C PHE A 203 11.88 40.03 9.16
N CYS A 204 12.00 38.73 9.48
CA CYS A 204 10.93 37.78 9.33
C CYS A 204 9.70 38.13 10.16
N GLN A 205 9.87 38.58 11.39
CA GLN A 205 8.78 39.03 12.26
C GLN A 205 8.05 40.24 11.67
N LYS A 206 8.78 41.21 11.13
CA LYS A 206 8.22 42.42 10.48
C LYS A 206 7.44 42.08 9.20
N LEU A 207 7.82 41.03 8.49
CA LEU A 207 7.11 40.55 7.28
C LEU A 207 5.89 39.67 7.59
N GLY A 208 5.66 39.30 8.86
CA GLY A 208 4.59 38.38 9.23
C GLY A 208 4.79 36.95 8.70
N ALA A 209 6.00 36.61 8.24
CA ALA A 209 6.38 35.27 7.88
C ALA A 209 6.59 34.45 9.18
N ARG A 210 5.73 33.47 9.40
CA ARG A 210 5.88 32.45 10.46
C ARG A 210 6.51 31.20 9.89
#